data_3b043f937f35f338bda62756a2d3e684
#
_entry.id   3b043f937f35f338bda62756a2d3e684
#
_cell.length_a   1.000
_cell.length_b   1.000
_cell.length_c   1.000
_cell.angle_alpha   90.00
_cell.angle_beta   90.00
_cell.angle_gamma   90.00
#
_symmetry.space_group_name_H-M   'P 1'
#
loop_
_entity.id
_entity.type
_entity.pdbx_description
1 polymer ?
#
loop_
_entity_poly.entity_id
_entity_poly.type
_entity_poly.pdbx_seq_one_letter_code
_entity_poly.pdbx_strand_id
1 'polypeptide(L)'
;MEEPFFFEGGSNRLFGVAHTPDGSTADSGFILIHPFAEEKLWSHRVFVNFAREAAARGFSVLRFDLAGHGDSEGQSEDCTIASYLADIESAKNKFQASFPDVTSFGLVGLRLGATLACLSAARSADLSNLILWEPIQNGARYMQELLRINLSTQLAVYGSIKDNREALVEKMKRGALTNVDGYLISREFFDGCTDIDLTQLSLEHTTTPTLVAQIAPNIRQKDRQELVELADRLPNGTFLKVEEPPFWREIKPFSSRANNLIGATLDNMEGYDGR
;
A
#
# COMPACT_ATOMS: atom_id res chain seq x y z
N MET A 1 -14.46 0.10 -18.07
CA MET A 1 -13.75 1.22 -18.75
C MET A 1 -12.59 1.69 -17.91
N GLU A 2 -11.45 2.12 -18.51
CA GLU A 2 -10.30 2.71 -17.78
C GLU A 2 -10.11 4.15 -18.23
N GLU A 3 -10.06 5.09 -17.27
CA GLU A 3 -9.90 6.52 -17.54
C GLU A 3 -8.75 7.09 -16.71
N PRO A 4 -7.60 7.42 -17.34
CA PRO A 4 -6.50 8.09 -16.68
C PRO A 4 -6.75 9.59 -16.53
N PHE A 5 -6.34 10.17 -15.40
CA PHE A 5 -6.47 11.60 -15.13
C PHE A 5 -5.47 12.08 -14.08
N PHE A 6 -5.32 13.40 -14.00
CA PHE A 6 -4.65 14.06 -12.88
C PHE A 6 -5.67 14.73 -11.97
N PHE A 7 -5.37 14.78 -10.66
CA PHE A 7 -6.18 15.45 -9.66
C PHE A 7 -5.31 16.12 -8.60
N GLU A 8 -5.86 17.08 -7.89
CA GLU A 8 -5.14 17.79 -6.84
C GLU A 8 -4.94 16.87 -5.62
N GLY A 9 -3.67 16.67 -5.24
CA GLY A 9 -3.26 16.03 -4.00
C GLY A 9 -3.08 17.04 -2.87
N GLY A 10 -2.36 16.63 -1.82
CA GLY A 10 -2.06 17.53 -0.71
C GLY A 10 -1.19 18.72 -1.10
N SER A 11 -0.11 18.47 -1.84
CA SER A 11 0.83 19.51 -2.30
C SER A 11 1.20 19.39 -3.78
N ASN A 12 0.87 18.28 -4.42
CA ASN A 12 1.25 17.97 -5.80
C ASN A 12 0.04 17.41 -6.54
N ARG A 13 0.04 17.51 -7.88
CA ARG A 13 -0.95 16.80 -8.68
C ARG A 13 -0.62 15.31 -8.70
N LEU A 14 -1.64 14.51 -8.45
CA LEU A 14 -1.53 13.07 -8.42
C LEU A 14 -2.10 12.47 -9.71
N PHE A 15 -1.44 11.43 -10.20
CA PHE A 15 -1.93 10.63 -11.31
C PHE A 15 -2.83 9.50 -10.79
N GLY A 16 -3.98 9.31 -11.42
CA GLY A 16 -4.90 8.25 -11.11
C GLY A 16 -5.53 7.62 -12.34
N VAL A 17 -6.07 6.43 -12.16
CA VAL A 17 -6.88 5.73 -13.18
C VAL A 17 -8.15 5.23 -12.52
N ALA A 18 -9.28 5.73 -13.01
CA ALA A 18 -10.60 5.21 -12.66
C ALA A 18 -10.89 3.94 -13.47
N HIS A 19 -11.36 2.91 -12.80
CA HIS A 19 -11.89 1.68 -13.40
C HIS A 19 -13.37 1.62 -13.12
N THR A 20 -14.17 1.79 -14.16
CA THR A 20 -15.63 1.75 -14.08
C THR A 20 -16.14 0.39 -14.52
N PRO A 21 -17.05 -0.26 -13.79
CA PRO A 21 -17.69 -1.50 -14.22
C PRO A 21 -18.43 -1.33 -15.55
N ASP A 22 -18.51 -2.42 -16.33
CA ASP A 22 -19.33 -2.47 -17.53
C ASP A 22 -20.77 -2.91 -17.12
N GLY A 23 -21.72 -1.98 -17.15
CA GLY A 23 -23.12 -2.25 -16.84
C GLY A 23 -23.65 -1.49 -15.62
N SER A 24 -24.36 -2.14 -14.70
CA SER A 24 -24.90 -1.48 -13.52
C SER A 24 -23.79 -0.93 -12.61
N THR A 25 -23.94 0.31 -12.16
CA THR A 25 -23.05 0.91 -11.18
C THR A 25 -23.08 0.11 -9.87
N ALA A 26 -21.90 -0.27 -9.38
CA ALA A 26 -21.78 -0.86 -8.07
C ALA A 26 -22.06 0.21 -7.00
N ASP A 27 -22.73 -0.19 -5.95
CA ASP A 27 -22.95 0.66 -4.76
C ASP A 27 -21.66 0.79 -3.94
N SER A 28 -20.60 0.06 -4.32
CA SER A 28 -19.36 -0.03 -3.57
C SER A 28 -18.11 0.01 -4.47
N GLY A 29 -16.95 0.32 -3.89
CA GLY A 29 -15.70 0.37 -4.63
C GLY A 29 -14.45 0.35 -3.78
N PHE A 30 -13.29 0.55 -4.42
CA PHE A 30 -11.98 0.47 -3.78
C PHE A 30 -11.06 1.59 -4.22
N ILE A 31 -10.25 2.06 -3.27
CA ILE A 31 -9.09 2.92 -3.55
C ILE A 31 -7.82 2.13 -3.26
N LEU A 32 -6.93 2.05 -4.23
CA LEU A 32 -5.74 1.23 -4.16
C LEU A 32 -4.51 2.07 -3.78
N ILE A 33 -3.84 1.68 -2.70
CA ILE A 33 -2.66 2.37 -2.15
C ILE A 33 -1.43 1.52 -2.42
N HIS A 34 -0.58 1.97 -3.34
CA HIS A 34 0.65 1.29 -3.72
C HIS A 34 1.68 1.25 -2.59
N PRO A 35 2.58 0.27 -2.58
CA PRO A 35 3.73 0.27 -1.69
C PRO A 35 4.77 1.32 -2.12
N PHE A 36 5.82 1.49 -1.30
CA PHE A 36 6.88 2.46 -1.51
C PHE A 36 7.95 1.96 -2.48
N ALA A 37 8.55 2.87 -3.23
CA ALA A 37 9.76 2.67 -4.05
C ALA A 37 9.64 1.49 -5.05
N GLU A 38 10.68 0.66 -5.16
CA GLU A 38 10.75 -0.50 -6.06
C GLU A 38 9.63 -1.52 -5.81
N GLU A 39 9.11 -1.64 -4.57
CA GLU A 39 7.96 -2.50 -4.28
C GLU A 39 6.75 -2.11 -5.14
N LYS A 40 6.55 -0.80 -5.43
CA LYS A 40 5.51 -0.30 -6.34
C LYS A 40 5.75 -0.77 -7.78
N LEU A 41 6.98 -0.66 -8.27
CA LEU A 41 7.33 -1.05 -9.63
C LEU A 41 7.00 -2.55 -9.86
N TRP A 42 7.46 -3.41 -8.96
CA TRP A 42 7.25 -4.85 -9.05
C TRP A 42 5.78 -5.26 -8.89
N SER A 43 5.01 -4.59 -8.02
CA SER A 43 3.61 -4.91 -7.76
C SER A 43 2.62 -4.22 -8.72
N HIS A 44 3.06 -3.28 -9.56
CA HIS A 44 2.17 -2.48 -10.40
C HIS A 44 1.17 -3.33 -11.20
N ARG A 45 1.64 -4.39 -11.85
CA ARG A 45 0.77 -5.28 -12.66
C ARG A 45 -0.31 -5.95 -11.81
N VAL A 46 0.00 -6.32 -10.57
CA VAL A 46 -0.97 -6.95 -9.67
C VAL A 46 -2.09 -5.97 -9.32
N PHE A 47 -1.75 -4.71 -9.04
CA PHE A 47 -2.75 -3.67 -8.79
C PHE A 47 -3.63 -3.39 -10.02
N VAL A 48 -3.06 -3.38 -11.22
CA VAL A 48 -3.83 -3.27 -12.47
C VAL A 48 -4.78 -4.46 -12.63
N ASN A 49 -4.31 -5.69 -12.39
CA ASN A 49 -5.13 -6.88 -12.50
C ASN A 49 -6.25 -6.89 -11.45
N PHE A 50 -5.96 -6.51 -10.21
CA PHE A 50 -6.97 -6.39 -9.17
C PHE A 50 -8.06 -5.38 -9.55
N ALA A 51 -7.67 -4.18 -10.00
CA ALA A 51 -8.62 -3.15 -10.40
C ALA A 51 -9.54 -3.60 -11.55
N ARG A 52 -8.98 -4.33 -12.52
CA ARG A 52 -9.75 -4.90 -13.65
C ARG A 52 -10.70 -5.99 -13.21
N GLU A 53 -10.24 -6.91 -12.37
CA GLU A 53 -11.07 -8.01 -11.85
C GLU A 53 -12.18 -7.47 -10.93
N ALA A 54 -11.87 -6.51 -10.06
CA ALA A 54 -12.86 -5.85 -9.23
C ALA A 54 -13.92 -5.11 -10.09
N ALA A 55 -13.48 -4.39 -11.14
CA ALA A 55 -14.41 -3.74 -12.06
C ALA A 55 -15.27 -4.76 -12.83
N ALA A 56 -14.72 -5.91 -13.23
CA ALA A 56 -15.48 -6.98 -13.85
C ALA A 56 -16.54 -7.61 -12.92
N ARG A 57 -16.30 -7.56 -11.60
CA ARG A 57 -17.26 -7.98 -10.56
C ARG A 57 -18.22 -6.86 -10.12
N GLY A 58 -18.16 -5.70 -10.76
CA GLY A 58 -19.10 -4.59 -10.51
C GLY A 58 -18.61 -3.52 -9.55
N PHE A 59 -17.37 -3.58 -9.03
CA PHE A 59 -16.82 -2.56 -8.13
C PHE A 59 -16.21 -1.39 -8.91
N SER A 60 -16.47 -0.16 -8.47
CA SER A 60 -15.73 1.02 -8.94
C SER A 60 -14.35 1.07 -8.27
N VAL A 61 -13.29 1.33 -9.04
CA VAL A 61 -11.93 1.32 -8.48
C VAL A 61 -11.14 2.56 -8.89
N LEU A 62 -10.47 3.18 -7.93
CA LEU A 62 -9.47 4.20 -8.16
C LEU A 62 -8.08 3.64 -7.82
N ARG A 63 -7.21 3.53 -8.82
CA ARG A 63 -5.76 3.40 -8.64
C ARG A 63 -5.13 4.78 -8.74
N PHE A 64 -4.20 5.10 -7.86
CA PHE A 64 -3.44 6.35 -7.95
C PHE A 64 -2.00 6.16 -7.49
N ASP A 65 -1.15 7.07 -7.91
CA ASP A 65 0.23 7.15 -7.50
C ASP A 65 0.38 8.22 -6.42
N LEU A 66 1.02 7.87 -5.30
CA LEU A 66 1.41 8.84 -4.27
C LEU A 66 2.40 9.87 -4.84
N ALA A 67 2.48 11.05 -4.26
CA ALA A 67 3.44 12.07 -4.66
C ALA A 67 4.88 11.51 -4.70
N GLY A 68 5.67 11.95 -5.67
CA GLY A 68 7.03 11.47 -5.88
C GLY A 68 7.16 10.03 -6.40
N HIS A 69 6.05 9.41 -6.83
CA HIS A 69 6.02 8.06 -7.41
C HIS A 69 5.26 8.02 -8.73
N GLY A 70 5.70 7.13 -9.62
CA GLY A 70 5.04 6.87 -10.91
C GLY A 70 4.89 8.11 -11.77
N ASP A 71 3.63 8.41 -12.14
CA ASP A 71 3.29 9.57 -12.97
C ASP A 71 2.77 10.78 -12.15
N SER A 72 2.72 10.67 -10.81
CA SER A 72 2.40 11.79 -9.92
C SER A 72 3.56 12.79 -9.83
N GLU A 73 3.22 14.06 -9.64
CA GLU A 73 4.20 15.12 -9.41
C GLU A 73 4.92 14.97 -8.04
N GLY A 74 5.99 15.74 -7.85
CA GLY A 74 6.80 15.74 -6.63
C GLY A 74 8.07 14.93 -6.75
N GLN A 75 8.93 15.05 -5.75
CA GLN A 75 10.17 14.31 -5.63
C GLN A 75 10.10 13.40 -4.39
N SER A 76 10.73 12.22 -4.46
CA SER A 76 10.68 11.26 -3.34
C SER A 76 11.26 11.81 -2.04
N GLU A 77 12.26 12.68 -2.14
CA GLU A 77 12.91 13.33 -0.99
C GLU A 77 12.03 14.35 -0.25
N ASP A 78 11.00 14.90 -0.91
CA ASP A 78 10.07 15.86 -0.32
C ASP A 78 8.88 15.17 0.37
N CYS A 79 8.74 13.86 0.16
CA CYS A 79 7.62 13.10 0.70
C CYS A 79 7.82 12.71 2.16
N THR A 80 6.72 12.65 2.89
CA THR A 80 6.64 12.22 4.29
C THR A 80 5.47 11.29 4.50
N ILE A 81 5.41 10.59 5.62
CA ILE A 81 4.22 9.80 5.98
C ILE A 81 2.98 10.70 6.08
N ALA A 82 3.14 11.93 6.58
CA ALA A 82 2.04 12.89 6.67
C ALA A 82 1.54 13.34 5.29
N SER A 83 2.44 13.61 4.34
CA SER A 83 2.06 13.98 2.97
C SER A 83 1.34 12.82 2.25
N TYR A 84 1.81 11.58 2.42
CA TYR A 84 1.13 10.42 1.86
C TYR A 84 -0.27 10.20 2.42
N LEU A 85 -0.48 10.47 3.71
CA LEU A 85 -1.82 10.42 4.29
C LEU A 85 -2.73 11.53 3.74
N ALA A 86 -2.19 12.72 3.46
CA ALA A 86 -2.93 13.79 2.79
C ALA A 86 -3.28 13.42 1.33
N ASP A 87 -2.39 12.75 0.61
CA ASP A 87 -2.65 12.23 -0.73
C ASP A 87 -3.79 11.20 -0.72
N ILE A 88 -3.82 10.31 0.29
CA ILE A 88 -4.91 9.33 0.45
C ILE A 88 -6.25 10.04 0.71
N GLU A 89 -6.28 11.08 1.54
CA GLU A 89 -7.51 11.87 1.76
C GLU A 89 -7.96 12.57 0.47
N SER A 90 -7.03 13.10 -0.32
CA SER A 90 -7.34 13.67 -1.64
C SER A 90 -7.88 12.62 -2.61
N ALA A 91 -7.32 11.39 -2.58
CA ALA A 91 -7.81 10.27 -3.37
C ALA A 91 -9.22 9.82 -2.96
N LYS A 92 -9.57 9.84 -1.67
CA LYS A 92 -10.93 9.57 -1.19
C LYS A 92 -11.93 10.60 -1.74
N ASN A 93 -11.60 11.89 -1.62
CA ASN A 93 -12.42 12.96 -2.17
C ASN A 93 -12.59 12.82 -3.70
N LYS A 94 -11.50 12.50 -4.39
CA LYS A 94 -11.52 12.29 -5.85
C LYS A 94 -12.36 11.07 -6.23
N PHE A 95 -12.27 9.97 -5.47
CA PHE A 95 -13.07 8.78 -5.68
C PHE A 95 -14.57 9.11 -5.59
N GLN A 96 -15.01 9.78 -4.52
CA GLN A 96 -16.40 10.18 -4.33
C GLN A 96 -16.89 11.09 -5.47
N ALA A 97 -16.05 12.04 -5.92
CA ALA A 97 -16.38 12.91 -7.04
C ALA A 97 -16.43 12.18 -8.38
N SER A 98 -15.63 11.13 -8.58
CA SER A 98 -15.59 10.34 -9.82
C SER A 98 -16.71 9.30 -9.90
N PHE A 99 -17.19 8.83 -8.76
CA PHE A 99 -18.20 7.78 -8.63
C PHE A 99 -19.34 8.26 -7.70
N PRO A 100 -20.14 9.24 -8.11
CA PRO A 100 -21.15 9.86 -7.22
C PRO A 100 -22.27 8.90 -6.78
N ASP A 101 -22.48 7.82 -7.51
CA ASP A 101 -23.48 6.80 -7.20
C ASP A 101 -22.95 5.71 -6.25
N VAL A 102 -21.65 5.69 -5.97
CA VAL A 102 -21.03 4.75 -5.02
C VAL A 102 -21.24 5.25 -3.60
N THR A 103 -21.94 4.49 -2.81
CA THR A 103 -22.31 4.86 -1.42
C THR A 103 -21.31 4.43 -0.38
N SER A 104 -20.42 3.48 -0.74
CA SER A 104 -19.40 2.94 0.17
C SER A 104 -18.12 2.56 -0.56
N PHE A 105 -16.97 2.71 0.08
CA PHE A 105 -15.71 2.26 -0.49
C PHE A 105 -14.72 1.78 0.58
N GLY A 106 -13.84 0.89 0.16
CA GLY A 106 -12.74 0.37 0.97
C GLY A 106 -11.36 0.85 0.50
N LEU A 107 -10.38 0.68 1.37
CA LEU A 107 -8.97 0.87 1.03
C LEU A 107 -8.28 -0.48 0.88
N VAL A 108 -7.50 -0.62 -0.19
CA VAL A 108 -6.64 -1.79 -0.43
C VAL A 108 -5.20 -1.33 -0.50
N GLY A 109 -4.35 -1.87 0.33
CA GLY A 109 -2.93 -1.53 0.32
C GLY A 109 -2.02 -2.73 0.39
N LEU A 110 -0.78 -2.54 -0.06
CA LEU A 110 0.30 -3.52 0.01
C LEU A 110 1.50 -2.94 0.75
N ARG A 111 2.10 -3.70 1.67
CA ARG A 111 3.30 -3.31 2.40
C ARG A 111 3.12 -1.96 3.11
N LEU A 112 3.96 -0.95 2.82
CA LEU A 112 3.77 0.40 3.37
C LEU A 112 2.42 1.01 2.96
N GLY A 113 1.92 0.73 1.76
CA GLY A 113 0.59 1.15 1.33
C GLY A 113 -0.54 0.57 2.21
N ALA A 114 -0.41 -0.69 2.65
CA ALA A 114 -1.34 -1.29 3.61
C ALA A 114 -1.26 -0.61 4.99
N THR A 115 -0.05 -0.27 5.42
CA THR A 115 0.17 0.47 6.67
C THR A 115 -0.46 1.86 6.61
N LEU A 116 -0.27 2.58 5.50
CA LEU A 116 -0.89 3.88 5.27
C LEU A 116 -2.43 3.79 5.21
N ALA A 117 -2.97 2.72 4.60
CA ALA A 117 -4.41 2.44 4.61
C ALA A 117 -4.94 2.28 6.05
N CYS A 118 -4.22 1.53 6.89
CA CYS A 118 -4.55 1.34 8.29
C CYS A 118 -4.49 2.65 9.10
N LEU A 119 -3.44 3.47 8.88
CA LEU A 119 -3.30 4.79 9.52
C LEU A 119 -4.38 5.78 9.07
N SER A 120 -4.80 5.73 7.80
CA SER A 120 -5.89 6.54 7.27
C SER A 120 -7.23 6.10 7.86
N ALA A 121 -7.48 4.79 7.97
CA ALA A 121 -8.69 4.23 8.58
C ALA A 121 -8.85 4.64 10.06
N ALA A 122 -7.75 4.75 10.80
CA ALA A 122 -7.77 5.21 12.19
C ALA A 122 -8.24 6.68 12.35
N ARG A 123 -8.24 7.46 11.27
CA ARG A 123 -8.66 8.87 11.26
C ARG A 123 -10.06 9.10 10.68
N SER A 124 -10.68 8.08 10.10
CA SER A 124 -11.96 8.20 9.40
C SER A 124 -12.78 6.94 9.58
N ALA A 125 -14.02 7.09 10.03
CA ALA A 125 -14.95 5.97 10.25
C ALA A 125 -15.74 5.54 8.99
N ASP A 126 -15.50 6.19 7.83
CA ASP A 126 -16.38 6.12 6.68
C ASP A 126 -15.99 5.05 5.64
N LEU A 127 -15.19 4.06 6.05
CA LEU A 127 -14.75 2.99 5.16
C LEU A 127 -15.64 1.75 5.31
N SER A 128 -16.05 1.18 4.17
CA SER A 128 -16.77 -0.10 4.16
C SER A 128 -15.86 -1.29 4.43
N ASN A 129 -14.63 -1.24 3.97
CA ASN A 129 -13.66 -2.33 4.08
C ASN A 129 -12.22 -1.81 4.16
N LEU A 130 -11.36 -2.55 4.85
CA LEU A 130 -9.92 -2.32 4.91
C LEU A 130 -9.19 -3.61 4.54
N ILE A 131 -8.40 -3.57 3.46
CA ILE A 131 -7.70 -4.74 2.92
C ILE A 131 -6.20 -4.48 3.00
N LEU A 132 -5.53 -5.25 3.84
CA LEU A 132 -4.13 -5.09 4.20
C LEU A 132 -3.31 -6.28 3.68
N TRP A 133 -2.70 -6.14 2.51
CA TRP A 133 -1.78 -7.13 1.97
C TRP A 133 -0.38 -6.91 2.54
N GLU A 134 0.12 -7.86 3.33
CA GLU A 134 1.47 -7.81 3.89
C GLU A 134 1.82 -6.50 4.62
N PRO A 135 0.97 -5.95 5.50
CA PRO A 135 1.21 -4.65 6.12
C PRO A 135 2.53 -4.61 6.90
N ILE A 136 3.21 -3.48 6.84
CA ILE A 136 4.38 -3.17 7.68
C ILE A 136 3.88 -2.76 9.06
N GLN A 137 4.08 -3.59 10.06
CA GLN A 137 3.64 -3.29 11.42
C GLN A 137 4.65 -2.46 12.21
N ASN A 138 5.94 -2.63 11.92
CA ASN A 138 7.03 -1.92 12.57
C ASN A 138 7.88 -1.18 11.55
N GLY A 139 7.72 0.14 11.52
CA GLY A 139 8.39 1.00 10.56
C GLY A 139 9.90 1.08 10.78
N ALA A 140 10.37 1.00 12.03
CA ALA A 140 11.80 0.97 12.32
C ALA A 140 12.49 -0.24 11.65
N ARG A 141 11.85 -1.43 11.74
CA ARG A 141 12.34 -2.63 11.06
C ARG A 141 12.31 -2.47 9.54
N TYR A 142 11.25 -1.90 9.00
CA TYR A 142 11.13 -1.64 7.56
C TYR A 142 12.22 -0.68 7.06
N MET A 143 12.51 0.39 7.79
CA MET A 143 13.60 1.30 7.45
C MET A 143 14.96 0.59 7.46
N GLN A 144 15.20 -0.34 8.39
CA GLN A 144 16.42 -1.16 8.38
C GLN A 144 16.50 -2.09 7.16
N GLU A 145 15.34 -2.58 6.66
CA GLU A 145 15.29 -3.36 5.41
C GLU A 145 15.67 -2.49 4.21
N LEU A 146 15.12 -1.28 4.10
CA LEU A 146 15.45 -0.32 3.04
C LEU A 146 16.93 0.10 3.06
N LEU A 147 17.49 0.40 4.24
CA LEU A 147 18.93 0.71 4.35
C LEU A 147 19.81 -0.47 3.94
N ARG A 148 19.37 -1.72 4.15
CA ARG A 148 20.09 -2.91 3.68
C ARG A 148 20.16 -2.96 2.15
N ILE A 149 19.10 -2.53 1.46
CA ILE A 149 19.09 -2.41 -0.01
C ILE A 149 20.18 -1.43 -0.45
N ASN A 150 20.26 -0.25 0.18
CA ASN A 150 21.35 0.71 -0.11
C ASN A 150 22.73 0.06 0.06
N LEU A 151 22.98 -0.71 1.13
CA LEU A 151 24.24 -1.40 1.35
C LEU A 151 24.56 -2.42 0.23
N SER A 152 23.53 -3.14 -0.24
CA SER A 152 23.67 -4.08 -1.35
C SER A 152 24.05 -3.35 -2.65
N THR A 153 23.42 -2.21 -2.91
CA THR A 153 23.74 -1.34 -4.05
C THR A 153 25.16 -0.79 -3.95
N GLN A 154 25.61 -0.32 -2.77
CA GLN A 154 27.00 0.10 -2.57
C GLN A 154 27.98 -1.02 -2.92
N LEU A 155 27.71 -2.24 -2.47
CA LEU A 155 28.57 -3.39 -2.76
C LEU A 155 28.61 -3.70 -4.26
N ALA A 156 27.48 -3.66 -4.94
CA ALA A 156 27.38 -3.93 -6.37
C ALA A 156 28.08 -2.85 -7.21
N VAL A 157 27.93 -1.58 -6.85
CA VAL A 157 28.48 -0.45 -7.63
C VAL A 157 29.95 -0.18 -7.31
N TYR A 158 30.34 -0.22 -6.04
CA TYR A 158 31.67 0.19 -5.58
C TYR A 158 32.58 -0.98 -5.17
N GLY A 159 32.06 -2.21 -5.18
CA GLY A 159 32.79 -3.40 -4.72
C GLY A 159 33.06 -3.42 -3.20
N SER A 160 32.56 -2.43 -2.45
CA SER A 160 32.69 -2.35 -0.99
C SER A 160 31.64 -1.45 -0.37
N ILE A 161 31.27 -1.74 0.88
CA ILE A 161 30.38 -0.88 1.66
C ILE A 161 31.18 0.34 2.12
N LYS A 162 30.78 1.53 1.67
CA LYS A 162 31.39 2.82 2.05
C LYS A 162 30.80 3.36 3.33
N ASP A 163 29.48 3.26 3.47
CA ASP A 163 28.70 3.72 4.61
C ASP A 163 27.88 2.55 5.17
N ASN A 164 28.04 2.23 6.44
CA ASN A 164 27.15 1.30 7.12
C ASN A 164 25.81 2.01 7.47
N ARG A 165 24.86 1.26 8.01
CA ARG A 165 23.52 1.80 8.32
C ARG A 165 23.55 2.96 9.30
N GLU A 166 24.39 2.89 10.32
CA GLU A 166 24.56 3.94 11.34
C GLU A 166 25.12 5.22 10.69
N ALA A 167 26.11 5.08 9.80
CA ALA A 167 26.67 6.21 9.06
C ALA A 167 25.65 6.86 8.13
N LEU A 168 24.79 6.06 7.45
CA LEU A 168 23.72 6.59 6.63
C LEU A 168 22.71 7.40 7.47
N VAL A 169 22.29 6.87 8.61
CA VAL A 169 21.38 7.57 9.53
C VAL A 169 22.02 8.87 10.03
N GLU A 170 23.31 8.86 10.42
CA GLU A 170 24.02 10.07 10.86
C GLU A 170 24.17 11.11 9.74
N LYS A 171 24.34 10.66 8.49
CA LYS A 171 24.33 11.56 7.33
C LYS A 171 22.95 12.20 7.13
N MET A 172 21.86 11.43 7.24
CA MET A 172 20.48 11.96 7.16
C MET A 172 20.22 12.98 8.27
N LYS A 173 20.72 12.76 9.49
CA LYS A 173 20.64 13.76 10.59
C LYS A 173 21.32 15.11 10.26
N ARG A 174 22.25 15.11 9.33
CA ARG A 174 22.95 16.31 8.84
C ARG A 174 22.35 16.88 7.55
N GLY A 175 21.17 16.38 7.14
CA GLY A 175 20.45 16.84 5.95
C GLY A 175 20.85 16.13 4.66
N ALA A 176 21.66 15.07 4.69
CA ALA A 176 21.93 14.28 3.49
C ALA A 176 20.76 13.37 3.16
N LEU A 177 20.56 13.10 1.89
CA LEU A 177 19.60 12.13 1.38
C LEU A 177 20.23 10.75 1.27
N THR A 178 19.45 9.70 1.50
CA THR A 178 19.89 8.32 1.30
C THR A 178 19.18 7.71 0.11
N ASN A 179 19.93 7.23 -0.86
CA ASN A 179 19.37 6.56 -2.04
C ASN A 179 19.04 5.10 -1.73
N VAL A 180 17.82 4.69 -2.05
CA VAL A 180 17.37 3.28 -1.99
C VAL A 180 16.76 2.95 -3.36
N ASP A 181 17.52 2.24 -4.19
CA ASP A 181 17.13 1.83 -5.54
C ASP A 181 16.55 2.97 -6.41
N GLY A 182 17.20 4.14 -6.37
CA GLY A 182 16.79 5.32 -7.13
C GLY A 182 15.87 6.29 -6.39
N TYR A 183 15.27 5.88 -5.28
CA TYR A 183 14.44 6.75 -4.44
C TYR A 183 15.27 7.40 -3.34
N LEU A 184 15.16 8.72 -3.23
CA LEU A 184 15.87 9.48 -2.21
C LEU A 184 15.00 9.55 -0.94
N ILE A 185 15.57 9.11 0.17
CA ILE A 185 14.94 9.13 1.48
C ILE A 185 15.50 10.30 2.29
N SER A 186 14.61 11.21 2.71
CA SER A 186 14.94 12.29 3.62
C SER A 186 14.93 11.84 5.07
N ARG A 187 15.47 12.68 5.96
CA ARG A 187 15.39 12.46 7.40
C ARG A 187 13.94 12.44 7.90
N GLU A 188 13.09 13.32 7.40
CA GLU A 188 11.69 13.42 7.80
C GLU A 188 10.90 12.17 7.43
N PHE A 189 11.10 11.63 6.22
CA PHE A 189 10.51 10.36 5.84
C PHE A 189 11.01 9.21 6.73
N PHE A 190 12.34 9.15 6.95
CA PHE A 190 12.96 8.11 7.78
C PHE A 190 12.39 8.10 9.20
N ASP A 191 12.32 9.25 9.86
CA ASP A 191 11.80 9.37 11.20
C ASP A 191 10.31 9.06 11.25
N GLY A 192 9.50 9.67 10.38
CA GLY A 192 8.07 9.45 10.35
C GLY A 192 7.70 7.98 10.04
N CYS A 193 8.50 7.30 9.22
CA CYS A 193 8.31 5.86 8.99
C CYS A 193 8.76 5.04 10.21
N THR A 194 9.89 5.39 10.83
CA THR A 194 10.43 4.70 12.02
C THR A 194 9.45 4.74 13.20
N ASP A 195 8.70 5.81 13.35
CA ASP A 195 7.71 6.00 14.41
C ASP A 195 6.45 5.15 14.24
N ILE A 196 6.27 4.50 13.09
CA ILE A 196 5.12 3.63 12.86
C ILE A 196 5.25 2.35 13.69
N ASP A 197 4.25 2.13 14.53
CA ASP A 197 4.03 0.86 15.23
C ASP A 197 2.53 0.54 15.25
N LEU A 198 2.10 -0.33 14.33
CA LEU A 198 0.70 -0.74 14.27
C LEU A 198 0.25 -1.53 15.50
N THR A 199 1.18 -2.03 16.34
CA THR A 199 0.81 -2.70 17.59
C THR A 199 0.26 -1.73 18.63
N GLN A 200 0.58 -0.44 18.51
CA GLN A 200 0.12 0.64 19.38
C GLN A 200 -1.08 1.41 18.79
N LEU A 201 -1.45 1.10 17.53
CA LEU A 201 -2.55 1.79 16.88
C LEU A 201 -3.88 1.35 17.47
N SER A 202 -4.68 2.28 17.97
CA SER A 202 -6.08 2.03 18.37
C SER A 202 -6.99 2.27 17.18
N LEU A 203 -7.81 1.28 16.86
CA LEU A 203 -8.89 1.35 15.88
C LEU A 203 -10.26 1.20 16.56
N GLU A 204 -10.36 1.48 17.88
CA GLU A 204 -11.58 1.30 18.68
C GLU A 204 -12.79 2.10 18.19
N HIS A 205 -12.53 3.12 17.35
CA HIS A 205 -13.59 3.98 16.80
C HIS A 205 -14.11 3.50 15.45
N THR A 206 -13.54 2.44 14.87
CA THR A 206 -13.98 1.91 13.59
C THR A 206 -14.59 0.51 13.76
N THR A 207 -15.69 0.26 13.06
CA THR A 207 -16.28 -1.07 12.92
C THR A 207 -15.96 -1.67 11.55
N THR A 208 -15.04 -1.05 10.81
CA THR A 208 -14.68 -1.41 9.44
C THR A 208 -14.17 -2.84 9.36
N PRO A 209 -14.84 -3.74 8.63
CA PRO A 209 -14.32 -5.07 8.37
C PRO A 209 -12.92 -5.01 7.77
N THR A 210 -11.99 -5.76 8.36
CA THR A 210 -10.58 -5.71 7.96
C THR A 210 -10.06 -7.08 7.57
N LEU A 211 -9.49 -7.18 6.38
CA LEU A 211 -8.79 -8.36 5.88
C LEU A 211 -7.28 -8.15 5.98
N VAL A 212 -6.60 -8.98 6.75
CA VAL A 212 -5.13 -9.02 6.83
C VAL A 212 -4.62 -10.22 6.06
N ALA A 213 -3.94 -10.01 4.94
CA ALA A 213 -3.47 -11.09 4.10
C ALA A 213 -1.96 -11.33 4.25
N GLN A 214 -1.60 -12.58 4.56
CA GLN A 214 -0.26 -13.11 4.41
C GLN A 214 -0.10 -13.71 3.02
N ILE A 215 0.91 -13.24 2.28
CA ILE A 215 1.27 -13.75 0.97
C ILE A 215 2.50 -14.64 1.11
N ALA A 216 2.34 -15.92 0.86
CA ALA A 216 3.39 -16.91 1.06
C ALA A 216 3.65 -17.72 -0.21
N PRO A 217 4.92 -17.98 -0.57
CA PRO A 217 5.25 -18.78 -1.76
C PRO A 217 4.81 -20.25 -1.65
N ASN A 218 4.40 -20.67 -0.45
CA ASN A 218 3.88 -22.00 -0.18
C ASN A 218 2.86 -21.92 0.96
N ILE A 219 1.68 -22.48 0.76
CA ILE A 219 0.59 -22.48 1.74
C ILE A 219 0.97 -23.22 3.05
N ARG A 220 1.94 -24.13 2.99
CA ARG A 220 2.46 -24.86 4.17
C ARG A 220 3.42 -24.04 5.03
N GLN A 221 3.85 -22.86 4.56
CA GLN A 221 4.64 -21.94 5.38
C GLN A 221 3.84 -21.58 6.63
N LYS A 222 4.52 -21.48 7.78
CA LYS A 222 3.86 -21.10 9.04
C LYS A 222 3.22 -19.71 8.91
N ASP A 223 2.08 -19.57 9.58
CA ASP A 223 1.45 -18.28 9.72
C ASP A 223 2.38 -17.33 10.48
N ARG A 224 2.51 -16.13 9.97
CA ARG A 224 3.26 -15.09 10.68
C ARG A 224 2.39 -14.57 11.82
N GLN A 225 2.82 -14.91 13.03
CA GLN A 225 2.07 -14.62 14.23
C GLN A 225 1.72 -13.14 14.37
N GLU A 226 2.61 -12.26 13.94
CA GLU A 226 2.39 -10.82 13.92
C GLU A 226 1.18 -10.39 13.07
N LEU A 227 0.92 -11.07 11.94
CA LEU A 227 -0.24 -10.74 11.07
C LEU A 227 -1.54 -11.33 11.63
N VAL A 228 -1.47 -12.52 12.25
CA VAL A 228 -2.61 -13.11 12.96
C VAL A 228 -3.02 -12.20 14.11
N GLU A 229 -2.07 -11.80 14.96
CA GLU A 229 -2.32 -10.89 16.10
C GLU A 229 -2.82 -9.52 15.64
N LEU A 230 -2.37 -9.02 14.49
CA LEU A 230 -2.92 -7.80 13.91
C LEU A 230 -4.39 -7.98 13.55
N ALA A 231 -4.74 -9.06 12.84
CA ALA A 231 -6.12 -9.36 12.48
C ALA A 231 -7.02 -9.50 13.73
N ASP A 232 -6.55 -10.23 14.75
CA ASP A 232 -7.31 -10.46 16.00
C ASP A 232 -7.58 -9.15 16.77
N ARG A 233 -6.71 -8.14 16.66
CA ARG A 233 -6.87 -6.83 17.31
C ARG A 233 -7.74 -5.87 16.56
N LEU A 234 -7.88 -6.04 15.24
CA LEU A 234 -8.68 -5.16 14.42
C LEU A 234 -10.17 -5.49 14.56
N PRO A 235 -11.07 -4.50 14.65
CA PRO A 235 -12.49 -4.75 14.67
C PRO A 235 -12.93 -5.53 13.42
N ASN A 236 -13.66 -6.64 13.62
CA ASN A 236 -14.09 -7.55 12.54
C ASN A 236 -12.91 -8.01 11.65
N GLY A 237 -11.72 -8.17 12.23
CA GLY A 237 -10.51 -8.56 11.51
C GLY A 237 -10.55 -10.03 11.10
N THR A 238 -10.14 -10.30 9.88
CA THR A 238 -10.00 -11.65 9.31
C THR A 238 -8.58 -11.84 8.82
N PHE A 239 -7.93 -12.94 9.25
CA PHE A 239 -6.64 -13.34 8.71
C PHE A 239 -6.84 -14.25 7.51
N LEU A 240 -6.13 -13.96 6.42
CA LEU A 240 -6.11 -14.76 5.20
C LEU A 240 -4.67 -15.11 4.83
N LYS A 241 -4.39 -16.39 4.57
CA LYS A 241 -3.12 -16.79 3.96
C LYS A 241 -3.34 -17.24 2.53
N VAL A 242 -2.55 -16.69 1.61
CA VAL A 242 -2.65 -16.97 0.17
C VAL A 242 -1.31 -17.46 -0.36
N GLU A 243 -1.36 -18.49 -1.20
CA GLU A 243 -0.17 -18.99 -1.90
C GLU A 243 0.08 -18.16 -3.15
N GLU A 244 1.05 -17.26 -3.05
CA GLU A 244 1.58 -16.45 -4.15
C GLU A 244 3.07 -16.13 -3.88
N PRO A 245 3.89 -15.94 -4.91
CA PRO A 245 5.23 -15.41 -4.72
C PRO A 245 5.18 -13.96 -4.20
N PRO A 246 6.22 -13.51 -3.48
CA PRO A 246 6.29 -12.13 -2.99
C PRO A 246 6.55 -11.14 -4.15
N PHE A 247 5.52 -10.87 -4.92
CA PHE A 247 5.56 -10.12 -6.18
C PHE A 247 5.94 -8.64 -6.05
N TRP A 248 6.11 -8.13 -4.86
CA TRP A 248 6.66 -6.79 -4.58
C TRP A 248 8.19 -6.76 -4.54
N ARG A 249 8.85 -7.84 -4.93
CA ARG A 249 10.31 -8.00 -5.05
C ARG A 249 10.63 -8.55 -6.43
N GLU A 250 11.92 -8.46 -6.80
CA GLU A 250 12.39 -9.19 -7.96
C GLU A 250 12.13 -10.69 -7.79
N ILE A 251 11.33 -11.25 -8.70
CA ILE A 251 11.00 -12.69 -8.72
C ILE A 251 11.29 -13.29 -10.09
N LYS A 252 11.64 -14.56 -10.11
CA LYS A 252 11.72 -15.37 -11.33
C LYS A 252 10.68 -16.50 -11.23
N PRO A 253 9.72 -16.60 -12.14
CA PRO A 253 9.48 -15.87 -13.39
C PRO A 253 8.84 -14.48 -13.17
N PHE A 254 9.12 -13.60 -14.12
CA PHE A 254 8.90 -12.16 -14.11
C PHE A 254 7.44 -11.67 -14.03
N SER A 255 6.44 -12.54 -13.99
CA SER A 255 5.03 -12.12 -14.03
C SER A 255 4.17 -12.92 -13.07
N SER A 256 4.09 -12.49 -11.84
CA SER A 256 2.96 -12.89 -11.00
C SER A 256 1.72 -12.10 -11.42
N ARG A 257 0.62 -12.81 -11.68
CA ARG A 257 -0.70 -12.18 -11.83
C ARG A 257 -1.41 -12.05 -10.50
N ALA A 258 -0.92 -12.76 -9.47
CA ALA A 258 -1.49 -12.86 -8.13
C ALA A 258 -2.99 -13.26 -8.13
N ASN A 259 -3.36 -14.18 -9.02
CA ASN A 259 -4.76 -14.56 -9.21
C ASN A 259 -5.39 -15.14 -7.95
N ASN A 260 -4.61 -15.92 -7.15
CA ASN A 260 -5.13 -16.48 -5.91
C ASN A 260 -5.41 -15.38 -4.88
N LEU A 261 -4.52 -14.39 -4.77
CA LEU A 261 -4.71 -13.24 -3.88
C LEU A 261 -5.93 -12.40 -4.30
N ILE A 262 -6.02 -12.09 -5.59
CA ILE A 262 -7.11 -11.28 -6.14
C ILE A 262 -8.44 -11.98 -5.92
N GLY A 263 -8.55 -13.27 -6.32
CA GLY A 263 -9.76 -14.06 -6.14
C GLY A 263 -10.18 -14.12 -4.67
N ALA A 264 -9.27 -14.59 -3.80
CA ALA A 264 -9.57 -14.74 -2.38
C ALA A 264 -9.93 -13.41 -1.69
N THR A 265 -9.33 -12.29 -2.11
CA THR A 265 -9.68 -10.97 -1.60
C THR A 265 -11.09 -10.57 -2.02
N LEU A 266 -11.43 -10.67 -3.29
CA LEU A 266 -12.74 -10.28 -3.82
C LEU A 266 -13.85 -11.21 -3.33
N ASP A 267 -13.61 -12.52 -3.26
CA ASP A 267 -14.57 -13.50 -2.72
C ASP A 267 -14.90 -13.20 -1.24
N ASN A 268 -13.91 -12.74 -0.46
CA ASN A 268 -14.12 -12.32 0.92
C ASN A 268 -15.01 -11.07 0.98
N MET A 269 -14.86 -10.14 0.04
CA MET A 269 -15.65 -8.90 0.00
C MET A 269 -17.13 -9.15 -0.39
N GLU A 270 -17.38 -10.04 -1.35
CA GLU A 270 -18.75 -10.42 -1.73
C GLU A 270 -19.53 -11.04 -0.56
N GLY A 271 -18.85 -11.69 0.38
CA GLY A 271 -19.45 -12.22 1.61
C GLY A 271 -19.90 -11.15 2.61
N TYR A 272 -19.37 -9.93 2.54
CA TYR A 272 -19.75 -8.81 3.41
C TYR A 272 -20.92 -7.98 2.89
N ASP A 273 -21.25 -8.03 1.59
CA ASP A 273 -22.36 -7.27 0.99
C ASP A 273 -23.78 -7.77 1.39
N GLY A 274 -23.87 -8.64 2.38
CA GLY A 274 -25.16 -8.99 3.01
C GLY A 274 -26.19 -9.63 2.07
N ARG A 275 -25.74 -10.36 1.03
CA ARG A 275 -26.58 -11.19 0.15
C ARG A 275 -26.66 -12.62 0.62
#